data_021e46f1a9b8e2872a0c297ee1efd441
#
_entry.id   021e46f1a9b8e2872a0c297ee1efd441
#
_cell.length_a   1.000
_cell.length_b   1.000
_cell.length_c   1.000
_cell.angle_alpha   90.00
_cell.angle_beta   90.00
_cell.angle_gamma   90.00
#
_symmetry.space_group_name_H-M   'P 1'
#
loop_
_entity.id
_entity.type
_entity.pdbx_description
1 polymer ?
#
loop_
_entity_poly.entity_id
_entity_poly.type
_entity_poly.pdbx_seq_one_letter_code
_entity_poly.pdbx_strand_id
1 'polypeptide(L)'
;FVGSRCIVVEGVHVKKEAVLGANVVLTKSTKIFDVSKKEAVEIRGFIPERSVVIPGSYNKKFNAGEFNVPCALIIGERKESTDKKTSLNDVLREHGVSV
;
A
#
# COMPACT_ATOMS: atom_id res chain seq x y z
N PHE A 1 -8.27 -6.08 -5.95
CA PHE A 1 -7.94 -7.14 -4.99
C PHE A 1 -7.66 -6.56 -3.61
N VAL A 2 -8.22 -7.17 -2.60
CA VAL A 2 -7.95 -6.84 -1.21
C VAL A 2 -7.42 -8.10 -0.52
N GLY A 3 -6.19 -8.04 -0.02
CA GLY A 3 -5.54 -9.17 0.65
C GLY A 3 -6.12 -9.47 2.02
N SER A 4 -5.68 -10.60 2.61
CA SER A 4 -6.11 -11.02 3.94
C SER A 4 -5.67 -10.03 5.01
N ARG A 5 -6.46 -9.89 6.07
CA ARG A 5 -6.16 -9.04 7.22
C ARG A 5 -5.97 -7.55 6.87
N CYS A 6 -6.52 -7.09 5.75
CA CYS A 6 -6.56 -5.68 5.46
C CYS A 6 -7.60 -4.98 6.34
N ILE A 7 -7.25 -3.81 6.84
CA ILE A 7 -8.14 -2.96 7.63
C ILE A 7 -8.24 -1.61 6.93
N VAL A 8 -9.45 -1.25 6.54
CA VAL A 8 -9.73 0.07 5.96
C VAL A 8 -10.82 0.70 6.82
N VAL A 9 -10.49 1.76 7.52
CA VAL A 9 -11.45 2.41 8.42
C VAL A 9 -12.18 3.55 7.74
N GLU A 10 -13.25 3.98 8.39
CA GLU A 10 -14.10 5.06 7.90
C GLU A 10 -13.31 6.32 7.59
N GLY A 11 -13.63 6.96 6.48
CA GLY A 11 -12.98 8.18 6.03
C GLY A 11 -11.77 7.96 5.12
N VAL A 12 -11.34 6.72 4.91
CA VAL A 12 -10.31 6.38 3.93
C VAL A 12 -10.98 5.96 2.63
N HIS A 13 -10.56 6.54 1.53
CA HIS A 13 -11.09 6.25 0.21
C HIS A 13 -10.11 5.41 -0.60
N VAL A 14 -10.47 4.16 -0.86
CA VAL A 14 -9.71 3.29 -1.77
C VAL A 14 -10.36 3.38 -3.14
N LYS A 15 -9.67 4.00 -4.09
CA LYS A 15 -10.24 4.25 -5.40
C LYS A 15 -10.27 3.00 -6.28
N LYS A 16 -10.97 3.11 -7.39
CA LYS A 16 -11.26 2.01 -8.31
C LYS A 16 -10.04 1.21 -8.71
N GLU A 17 -10.18 -0.11 -8.70
CA GLU A 17 -9.18 -1.05 -9.19
C GLU A 17 -7.83 -1.05 -8.44
N ALA A 18 -7.76 -0.46 -7.26
CA ALA A 18 -6.57 -0.55 -6.42
C ALA A 18 -6.37 -1.99 -5.91
N VAL A 19 -5.12 -2.37 -5.73
CA VAL A 19 -4.72 -3.68 -5.18
C VAL A 19 -4.10 -3.47 -3.81
N LEU A 20 -4.68 -4.09 -2.77
CA LEU A 20 -4.13 -4.05 -1.43
C LEU A 20 -3.52 -5.41 -1.08
N GLY A 21 -2.23 -5.43 -0.79
CA GLY A 21 -1.55 -6.62 -0.30
C GLY A 21 -2.06 -7.02 1.08
N ALA A 22 -1.70 -8.22 1.54
CA ALA A 22 -2.12 -8.70 2.85
C ALA A 22 -1.58 -7.79 3.97
N ASN A 23 -2.34 -7.65 5.05
CA ASN A 23 -1.98 -6.87 6.24
C ASN A 23 -1.86 -5.36 6.03
N VAL A 24 -2.40 -4.81 4.96
CA VAL A 24 -2.44 -3.35 4.77
C VAL A 24 -3.48 -2.75 5.71
N VAL A 25 -3.06 -1.80 6.53
CA VAL A 25 -3.93 -1.09 7.47
C VAL A 25 -4.01 0.38 7.05
N LEU A 26 -5.21 0.84 6.74
CA LEU A 26 -5.46 2.21 6.29
C LEU A 26 -6.39 2.93 7.26
N THR A 27 -5.88 3.96 7.92
CA THR A 27 -6.65 4.87 8.75
C THR A 27 -6.45 6.29 8.24
N LYS A 28 -7.20 7.25 8.74
CA LYS A 28 -7.01 8.66 8.35
C LYS A 28 -5.60 9.18 8.65
N SER A 29 -4.95 8.63 9.67
CA SER A 29 -3.61 9.04 10.08
C SER A 29 -2.50 8.18 9.50
N THR A 30 -2.82 7.06 8.85
CA THR A 30 -1.81 6.20 8.22
C THR A 30 -1.11 6.96 7.10
N LYS A 31 0.21 7.04 7.17
CA LYS A 31 0.99 7.60 6.09
C LYS A 31 1.04 6.62 4.93
N ILE A 32 0.83 7.14 3.74
CA ILE A 32 0.87 6.37 2.49
C ILE A 32 1.96 7.00 1.63
N PHE A 33 2.98 6.23 1.31
CA PHE A 33 4.09 6.72 0.51
C PHE A 33 4.06 6.09 -0.88
N ASP A 34 4.06 6.92 -1.91
CA ASP A 34 4.25 6.47 -3.28
C ASP A 34 5.75 6.40 -3.55
N VAL A 35 6.29 5.20 -3.58
CA VAL A 35 7.71 4.94 -3.80
C VAL A 35 8.00 4.44 -5.21
N SER A 36 7.02 4.49 -6.10
CA SER A 36 7.20 4.10 -7.50
C SER A 36 7.96 5.13 -8.35
N LYS A 37 8.11 6.33 -7.82
CA LYS A 37 8.82 7.44 -8.47
C LYS A 37 10.19 7.67 -7.82
N LYS A 38 11.00 8.57 -8.40
CA LYS A 38 12.33 8.88 -7.88
C LYS A 38 12.32 9.39 -6.43
N GLU A 39 11.30 10.12 -6.06
CA GLU A 39 11.13 10.64 -4.72
C GLU A 39 9.85 10.11 -4.11
N ALA A 40 9.89 9.77 -2.81
CA ALA A 40 8.72 9.33 -2.09
C ALA A 40 7.74 10.49 -1.92
N VAL A 41 6.48 10.28 -2.26
CA VAL A 41 5.41 11.26 -2.10
C VAL A 41 4.46 10.75 -1.03
N GLU A 42 4.22 11.56 -0.01
CA GLU A 42 3.27 11.21 1.05
C GLU A 42 1.85 11.57 0.64
N ILE A 43 0.95 10.62 0.85
CA ILE A 43 -0.48 10.75 0.58
C ILE A 43 -1.24 10.39 1.86
N ARG A 44 -2.35 11.02 2.13
CA ARG A 44 -3.22 10.66 3.26
C ARG A 44 -4.68 10.63 2.86
N GLY A 45 -5.41 9.68 3.45
CA GLY A 45 -6.87 9.62 3.33
C GLY A 45 -7.39 8.93 2.08
N PHE A 46 -6.52 8.60 1.12
CA PHE A 46 -6.98 7.88 -0.08
C PHE A 46 -5.87 7.06 -0.72
N ILE A 47 -6.29 6.04 -1.45
CA ILE A 47 -5.42 5.27 -2.34
C ILE A 47 -5.82 5.62 -3.78
N PRO A 48 -4.88 6.09 -4.61
CA PRO A 48 -5.18 6.42 -6.00
C PRO A 48 -5.67 5.22 -6.80
N GLU A 49 -6.39 5.49 -7.87
CA GLU A 49 -6.88 4.48 -8.81
C GLU A 49 -5.76 3.57 -9.31
N ARG A 50 -6.03 2.28 -9.41
CA ARG A 50 -5.15 1.25 -9.97
C ARG A 50 -3.79 1.11 -9.26
N SER A 51 -3.63 1.66 -8.06
CA SER A 51 -2.39 1.54 -7.29
C SER A 51 -2.22 0.13 -6.72
N VAL A 52 -0.97 -0.32 -6.66
CA VAL A 52 -0.61 -1.57 -5.97
C VAL A 52 0.04 -1.20 -4.65
N VAL A 53 -0.55 -1.63 -3.54
CA VAL A 53 -0.18 -1.22 -2.19
C VAL A 53 0.28 -2.41 -1.38
N ILE A 54 1.40 -2.25 -0.67
CA ILE A 54 1.91 -3.24 0.29
C ILE A 54 2.07 -2.61 1.66
N PRO A 55 2.09 -3.42 2.74
CA PRO A 55 2.42 -2.90 4.05
C PRO A 55 3.90 -2.53 4.13
N GLY A 56 4.22 -1.52 4.90
CA GLY A 56 5.58 -1.07 5.09
C GLY A 56 5.75 -0.40 6.44
N SER A 57 6.92 0.17 6.67
CA SER A 57 7.20 0.94 7.87
C SER A 57 8.16 2.08 7.56
N TYR A 58 8.09 3.11 8.38
CA TYR A 58 9.05 4.20 8.32
C TYR A 58 9.67 4.42 9.70
N ASN A 59 10.89 4.92 9.72
CA ASN A 59 11.59 5.20 10.97
C ASN A 59 11.14 6.54 11.53
N LYS A 60 10.81 6.57 12.83
CA LYS A 60 10.41 7.78 13.51
C LYS A 60 11.16 7.90 14.84
N LYS A 61 11.63 9.09 15.13
CA LYS A 61 12.35 9.39 16.37
C LYS A 61 11.36 9.80 17.46
N PHE A 62 11.45 9.13 18.58
CA PHE A 62 10.69 9.41 19.79
C PHE A 62 11.63 9.78 20.94
N ASN A 63 11.08 10.22 22.07
CA ASN A 63 11.89 10.54 23.25
C ASN A 63 12.71 9.36 23.76
N ALA A 64 12.19 8.13 23.63
CA ALA A 64 12.85 6.92 24.07
C ALA A 64 13.79 6.27 23.04
N GLY A 65 13.92 6.86 21.85
CA GLY A 65 14.77 6.35 20.77
C GLY A 65 14.06 6.31 19.43
N GLU A 66 14.64 5.59 18.48
CA GLU A 66 14.08 5.44 17.14
C GLU A 66 13.29 4.16 17.01
N PHE A 67 12.12 4.24 16.42
CA PHE A 67 11.22 3.10 16.22
C PHE A 67 10.60 3.14 14.84
N ASN A 68 10.25 1.97 14.30
CA ASN A 68 9.55 1.85 13.03
C ASN A 68 8.04 1.95 13.24
N VAL A 69 7.39 2.77 12.44
CA VAL A 69 5.94 2.97 12.49
C VAL A 69 5.31 2.40 11.23
N PRO A 70 4.21 1.64 11.34
CA PRO A 70 3.55 1.06 10.16
C PRO A 70 3.06 2.13 9.19
N CYS A 71 3.18 1.83 7.89
CA CYS A 71 2.65 2.67 6.83
C CYS A 71 2.19 1.79 5.66
N ALA A 72 1.67 2.42 4.62
CA ALA A 72 1.36 1.75 3.36
C ALA A 72 2.28 2.28 2.27
N LEU A 73 2.74 1.41 1.39
CA LEU A 73 3.61 1.77 0.28
C LEU A 73 2.92 1.49 -1.04
N ILE A 74 2.85 2.50 -1.90
CA ILE A 74 2.40 2.35 -3.28
C ILE A 74 3.63 2.03 -4.11
N ILE A 75 3.70 0.81 -4.64
CA ILE A 75 4.88 0.33 -5.39
C ILE A 75 4.74 0.44 -6.90
N GLY A 76 3.57 0.83 -7.38
CA GLY A 76 3.30 1.00 -8.79
C GLY A 76 1.80 0.98 -9.09
N GLU A 77 1.48 0.89 -10.37
CA GLU A 77 0.10 0.80 -10.86
C GLU A 77 -0.15 -0.59 -11.46
N ARG A 78 -1.42 -0.99 -11.49
CA ARG A 78 -1.81 -2.21 -12.18
C ARG A 78 -1.44 -2.12 -13.66
N LYS A 79 -0.84 -3.20 -14.17
CA LYS A 79 -0.54 -3.34 -15.58
C LYS A 79 -1.69 -4.08 -16.27
N GLU A 80 -1.75 -4.02 -17.58
CA GLU A 80 -2.73 -4.78 -18.34
C GLU A 80 -2.63 -6.28 -18.04
N SER A 81 -1.42 -6.80 -17.90
CA SER A 81 -1.20 -8.19 -17.48
C SER A 81 -1.75 -8.48 -16.09
N THR A 82 -1.68 -7.51 -15.17
CA THR A 82 -2.25 -7.62 -13.82
C THR A 82 -3.77 -7.79 -13.88
N ASP A 83 -4.45 -7.11 -14.79
CA ASP A 83 -5.91 -7.19 -14.93
C ASP A 83 -6.38 -8.60 -15.29
N LYS A 84 -5.51 -9.43 -15.85
CA LYS A 84 -5.77 -10.83 -16.21
C LYS A 84 -5.43 -11.80 -15.09
N LYS A 85 -4.83 -11.36 -14.00
CA LYS A 85 -4.46 -12.21 -12.87
C LYS A 85 -5.69 -12.53 -12.01
N THR A 86 -5.69 -13.72 -11.46
CA THR A 86 -6.79 -14.20 -10.63
C THR A 86 -6.43 -14.29 -9.16
N SER A 87 -5.14 -14.15 -8.80
CA SER A 87 -4.70 -14.20 -7.42
C SER A 87 -3.86 -13.00 -7.05
N LEU A 88 -3.96 -12.58 -5.79
CA LEU A 88 -3.16 -11.50 -5.23
C LEU A 88 -1.67 -11.80 -5.29
N ASN A 89 -1.26 -13.05 -5.03
CA ASN A 89 0.14 -13.44 -5.05
C ASN A 89 0.77 -13.27 -6.43
N ASP A 90 0.02 -13.59 -7.49
CA ASP A 90 0.49 -13.39 -8.87
C ASP A 90 0.68 -11.92 -9.19
N VAL A 91 -0.24 -11.07 -8.74
CA VAL A 91 -0.16 -9.62 -8.91
C VAL A 91 1.10 -9.07 -8.22
N LEU A 92 1.35 -9.47 -6.99
CA LEU A 92 2.49 -8.98 -6.23
C LEU A 92 3.82 -9.49 -6.80
N ARG A 93 3.88 -10.71 -7.30
CA ARG A 93 5.08 -11.24 -7.98
C ARG A 93 5.41 -10.43 -9.23
N GLU A 94 4.40 -10.01 -9.97
CA GLU A 94 4.59 -9.19 -11.17
C GLU A 94 5.30 -7.87 -10.83
N HIS A 95 5.11 -7.36 -9.62
CA HIS A 95 5.78 -6.16 -9.12
C HIS A 95 7.06 -6.45 -8.31
N GLY A 96 7.52 -7.70 -8.34
CA GLY A 96 8.76 -8.09 -7.66
C GLY A 96 8.61 -8.30 -6.15
N VAL A 97 7.40 -8.45 -5.67
CA VAL A 97 7.11 -8.66 -4.25
C VAL A 97 6.63 -10.09 -4.02
N SER A 98 7.24 -10.78 -3.06
CA SER A 98 6.74 -12.08 -2.60
C SER A 98 5.94 -11.90 -1.31
N VAL A 99 4.88 -12.68 -1.18
CA VAL A 99 3.96 -12.61 -0.04
C VAL A 99 3.98 -13.91 0.72
#